data_bef78d1c3316ef71424417ee1b41f277
#
_entry.id   bef78d1c3316ef71424417ee1b41f277
#
_cell.length_a   1.000
_cell.length_b   1.000
_cell.length_c   1.000
_cell.angle_alpha   90.00
_cell.angle_beta   90.00
_cell.angle_gamma   90.00
#
_symmetry.space_group_name_H-M   'P 1'
#
loop_
_entity.id
_entity.type
_entity.pdbx_description
1 polymer ?
#
loop_
_entity_poly.entity_id
_entity_poly.type
_entity_poly.pdbx_seq_one_letter_code
_entity_poly.pdbx_strand_id
1 'polypeptide(L)'
;MNALTRIINYILSSIVITVFAILVVCVIWQVFSRFVLGTPSTFTDELARFMFMWVGLIGAAFTLGQRRHLAIDLLTGSLSGQKKLYSDFFIIAAIAAFAGFIMVFGGSNLVAKTLANGQVSPALRIPMGYVYAAIPFSGLMILYYCLDFVVGLINGTGTGPNDQPVGNDEISDSV
;
A
#
# COMPACT_ATOMS: atom_id res chain seq x y z
N MET A 1 7.78 -10.69 -14.26
CA MET A 1 6.70 -10.71 -13.24
C MET A 1 6.04 -12.08 -13.22
N ASN A 2 6.03 -12.74 -12.09
CA ASN A 2 5.42 -14.06 -11.93
C ASN A 2 3.89 -13.95 -12.08
N ALA A 3 3.22 -15.02 -12.57
CA ALA A 3 1.75 -15.04 -12.69
C ALA A 3 1.05 -14.72 -11.36
N LEU A 4 1.64 -15.16 -10.24
CA LEU A 4 1.15 -14.87 -8.89
C LEU A 4 1.16 -13.36 -8.58
N THR A 5 2.25 -12.67 -8.87
CA THR A 5 2.36 -11.21 -8.65
C THR A 5 1.33 -10.43 -9.48
N ARG A 6 1.01 -10.89 -10.69
CA ARG A 6 -0.04 -10.29 -11.53
C ARG A 6 -1.42 -10.45 -10.90
N ILE A 7 -1.74 -11.63 -10.37
CA ILE A 7 -3.02 -11.90 -9.70
C ILE A 7 -3.16 -11.05 -8.43
N ILE A 8 -2.11 -11.00 -7.61
CA ILE A 8 -2.08 -10.16 -6.40
C ILE A 8 -2.29 -8.69 -6.75
N ASN A 9 -1.59 -8.18 -7.76
CA ASN A 9 -1.74 -6.80 -8.21
C ASN A 9 -3.16 -6.50 -8.69
N TYR A 10 -3.78 -7.43 -9.43
CA TYR A 10 -5.16 -7.26 -9.88
C TYR A 10 -6.15 -7.21 -8.72
N ILE A 11 -6.00 -8.12 -7.75
CA ILE A 11 -6.86 -8.17 -6.55
C ILE A 11 -6.70 -6.89 -5.72
N LEU A 12 -5.46 -6.49 -5.40
CA LEU A 12 -5.18 -5.27 -4.63
C LEU A 12 -5.71 -4.02 -5.34
N SER A 13 -5.48 -3.90 -6.63
CA SER A 13 -6.01 -2.79 -7.44
C SER A 13 -7.54 -2.72 -7.38
N SER A 14 -8.23 -3.86 -7.56
CA SER A 14 -9.69 -3.92 -7.47
C SER A 14 -10.19 -3.51 -6.09
N ILE A 15 -9.55 -3.99 -5.02
CA ILE A 15 -9.91 -3.61 -3.64
C ILE A 15 -9.73 -2.10 -3.44
N VAL A 16 -8.56 -1.56 -3.80
CA VAL A 16 -8.26 -0.13 -3.62
C VAL A 16 -9.26 0.73 -4.39
N ILE A 17 -9.53 0.41 -5.66
CA ILE A 17 -10.48 1.18 -6.49
C ILE A 17 -11.89 1.13 -5.90
N THR A 18 -12.35 -0.05 -5.48
CA THR A 18 -13.70 -0.22 -4.92
C THR A 18 -13.84 0.53 -3.60
N VAL A 19 -12.90 0.37 -2.67
CA VAL A 19 -12.93 1.05 -1.37
C VAL A 19 -12.81 2.56 -1.55
N PHE A 20 -11.97 3.02 -2.48
CA PHE A 20 -11.84 4.44 -2.80
C PHE A 20 -13.13 5.02 -3.40
N ALA A 21 -13.81 4.30 -4.31
CA ALA A 21 -15.09 4.74 -4.86
C ALA A 21 -16.16 4.90 -3.78
N ILE A 22 -16.25 3.94 -2.86
CA ILE A 22 -17.19 4.00 -1.73
C ILE A 22 -16.81 5.17 -0.78
N LEU A 23 -15.50 5.37 -0.51
CA LEU A 23 -15.01 6.50 0.26
C LEU A 23 -15.46 7.84 -0.32
N VAL A 24 -15.32 8.02 -1.62
CA VAL A 24 -15.75 9.25 -2.31
C VAL A 24 -17.24 9.49 -2.14
N VAL A 25 -18.07 8.45 -2.33
CA VAL A 25 -19.52 8.53 -2.13
C VAL A 25 -19.84 8.91 -0.67
N CYS A 26 -19.17 8.29 0.31
CA CYS A 26 -19.37 8.61 1.73
C CYS A 26 -19.01 10.08 2.04
N VAL A 27 -17.90 10.58 1.50
CA VAL A 27 -17.46 11.97 1.71
C VAL A 27 -18.43 12.96 1.06
N ILE A 28 -18.89 12.70 -0.16
CA ILE A 28 -19.90 13.54 -0.84
C ILE A 28 -21.19 13.58 -0.01
N TRP A 29 -21.67 12.43 0.45
CA TRP A 29 -22.85 12.34 1.31
C TRP A 29 -22.67 13.10 2.62
N GLN A 30 -21.52 12.98 3.25
CA GLN A 30 -21.19 13.67 4.51
C GLN A 30 -21.22 15.18 4.34
N VAL A 31 -20.63 15.71 3.25
CA VAL A 31 -20.66 17.14 2.94
C VAL A 31 -22.09 17.60 2.66
N PHE A 32 -22.83 16.87 1.85
CA PHE A 32 -24.24 17.16 1.55
C PHE A 32 -25.11 17.17 2.81
N SER A 33 -25.01 16.14 3.65
CA SER A 33 -25.74 16.01 4.91
C SER A 33 -25.47 17.18 5.85
N ARG A 34 -24.21 17.62 5.94
CA ARG A 34 -23.79 18.71 6.81
C ARG A 34 -24.29 20.07 6.34
N PHE A 35 -24.19 20.37 5.05
CA PHE A 35 -24.47 21.72 4.52
C PHE A 35 -25.88 21.89 3.98
N VAL A 36 -26.53 20.84 3.48
CA VAL A 36 -27.88 20.89 2.90
C VAL A 36 -28.95 20.46 3.92
N LEU A 37 -28.70 19.33 4.63
CA LEU A 37 -29.66 18.80 5.59
C LEU A 37 -29.49 19.39 7.00
N GLY A 38 -28.38 20.11 7.27
CA GLY A 38 -28.09 20.69 8.59
C GLY A 38 -27.81 19.66 9.70
N THR A 39 -27.80 18.37 9.38
CA THR A 39 -27.57 17.27 10.31
C THR A 39 -26.36 16.45 9.90
N PRO A 40 -25.21 16.52 10.61
CA PRO A 40 -24.04 15.74 10.27
C PRO A 40 -24.29 14.23 10.39
N SER A 41 -23.94 13.47 9.35
CA SER A 41 -24.02 12.00 9.39
C SER A 41 -22.79 11.42 10.05
N THR A 42 -22.87 11.10 11.35
CA THR A 42 -21.75 10.49 12.11
C THR A 42 -21.36 9.12 11.59
N PHE A 43 -22.32 8.36 11.03
CA PHE A 43 -22.09 7.05 10.42
C PHE A 43 -21.14 7.12 9.21
N THR A 44 -21.43 8.01 8.27
CA THR A 44 -20.61 8.15 7.06
C THR A 44 -19.26 8.80 7.35
N ASP A 45 -19.17 9.68 8.35
CA ASP A 45 -17.91 10.26 8.80
C ASP A 45 -16.95 9.20 9.33
N GLU A 46 -17.44 8.31 10.19
CA GLU A 46 -16.62 7.24 10.76
C GLU A 46 -16.25 6.19 9.71
N LEU A 47 -17.18 5.81 8.86
CA LEU A 47 -16.94 4.88 7.75
C LEU A 47 -15.88 5.42 6.79
N ALA A 48 -15.95 6.69 6.43
CA ALA A 48 -14.97 7.34 5.55
C ALA A 48 -13.56 7.32 6.16
N ARG A 49 -13.41 7.57 7.47
CA ARG A 49 -12.10 7.49 8.15
C ARG A 49 -11.51 6.08 8.09
N PHE A 50 -12.33 5.05 8.30
CA PHE A 50 -11.88 3.67 8.25
C PHE A 50 -11.47 3.26 6.83
N MET A 51 -12.28 3.62 5.84
CA MET A 51 -11.95 3.37 4.44
C MET A 51 -10.69 4.11 4.00
N PHE A 52 -10.50 5.35 4.44
CA PHE A 52 -9.30 6.13 4.15
C PHE A 52 -8.04 5.44 4.67
N MET A 53 -8.07 4.89 5.89
CA MET A 53 -6.96 4.13 6.45
C MET A 53 -6.67 2.86 5.62
N TRP A 54 -7.70 2.11 5.24
CA TRP A 54 -7.55 0.91 4.40
C TRP A 54 -6.99 1.24 3.02
N VAL A 55 -7.54 2.25 2.35
CA VAL A 55 -7.06 2.70 1.02
C VAL A 55 -5.62 3.18 1.10
N GLY A 56 -5.28 3.97 2.13
CA GLY A 56 -3.92 4.48 2.31
C GLY A 56 -2.90 3.37 2.49
N LEU A 57 -3.18 2.41 3.38
CA LEU A 57 -2.25 1.32 3.69
C LEU A 57 -2.13 0.29 2.54
N ILE A 58 -3.25 -0.16 1.99
CA ILE A 58 -3.24 -1.10 0.86
C ILE A 58 -2.70 -0.42 -0.40
N GLY A 59 -3.07 0.85 -0.63
CA GLY A 59 -2.56 1.64 -1.75
C GLY A 59 -1.04 1.83 -1.68
N ALA A 60 -0.48 2.08 -0.49
CA ALA A 60 0.96 2.15 -0.30
C ALA A 60 1.65 0.81 -0.63
N ALA A 61 1.09 -0.32 -0.16
CA ALA A 61 1.59 -1.64 -0.50
C ALA A 61 1.52 -1.92 -2.02
N PHE A 62 0.40 -1.56 -2.65
CA PHE A 62 0.20 -1.70 -4.09
C PHE A 62 1.20 -0.84 -4.89
N THR A 63 1.42 0.41 -4.49
CA THR A 63 2.38 1.32 -5.15
C THR A 63 3.81 0.76 -5.07
N LEU A 64 4.19 0.19 -3.92
CA LEU A 64 5.47 -0.50 -3.79
C LEU A 64 5.58 -1.67 -4.79
N GLY A 65 4.54 -2.49 -4.92
CA GLY A 65 4.50 -3.60 -5.86
C GLY A 65 4.59 -3.19 -7.33
N GLN A 66 4.10 -1.99 -7.67
CA GLN A 66 4.21 -1.42 -9.03
C GLN A 66 5.59 -0.81 -9.33
N ARG A 67 6.55 -0.88 -8.40
CA ARG A 67 7.91 -0.30 -8.54
C ARG A 67 7.90 1.20 -8.84
N ARG A 68 6.88 1.93 -8.41
CA ARG A 68 6.72 3.38 -8.66
C ARG A 68 7.02 4.21 -7.42
N HIS A 69 8.14 3.92 -6.71
CA HIS A 69 8.61 4.80 -5.64
C HIS A 69 9.44 5.95 -6.20
N LEU A 70 8.77 7.00 -6.63
CA LEU A 70 9.38 8.20 -7.25
C LEU A 70 10.51 8.81 -6.40
N ALA A 71 10.39 8.78 -5.08
CA ALA A 71 11.40 9.32 -4.17
C ALA A 71 12.71 8.50 -4.16
N ILE A 72 12.59 7.19 -4.39
CA ILE A 72 13.73 6.27 -4.45
C ILE A 72 14.41 6.38 -5.80
N ASP A 73 13.64 6.51 -6.90
CA ASP A 73 14.16 6.69 -8.25
C ASP A 73 15.00 7.96 -8.39
N LEU A 74 14.61 9.05 -7.72
CA LEU A 74 15.37 10.31 -7.71
C LEU A 74 16.71 10.18 -6.98
N LEU A 75 16.79 9.40 -5.90
CA LEU A 75 18.02 9.21 -5.12
C LEU A 75 18.97 8.21 -5.77
N THR A 76 18.46 7.15 -6.40
CA THR A 76 19.26 6.07 -6.98
C THR A 76 19.51 6.24 -8.48
N GLY A 77 18.72 7.05 -9.18
CA GLY A 77 18.87 7.33 -10.62
C GLY A 77 20.21 8.00 -10.97
N SER A 78 20.88 8.62 -10.00
CA SER A 78 22.24 9.19 -10.17
C SER A 78 23.36 8.20 -9.89
N LEU A 79 23.06 6.99 -9.37
CA LEU A 79 24.04 5.98 -8.99
C LEU A 79 24.13 4.89 -10.06
N SER A 80 25.35 4.54 -10.48
CA SER A 80 25.61 3.47 -11.46
C SER A 80 26.47 2.35 -10.87
N GLY A 81 26.27 1.12 -11.39
CA GLY A 81 27.10 -0.03 -11.05
C GLY A 81 26.83 -0.60 -9.64
N GLN A 82 27.90 -1.05 -8.95
CA GLN A 82 27.80 -1.72 -7.64
C GLN A 82 27.18 -0.85 -6.54
N LYS A 83 27.36 0.47 -6.61
CA LYS A 83 26.77 1.39 -5.64
C LYS A 83 25.24 1.40 -5.70
N LYS A 84 24.65 1.26 -6.89
CA LYS A 84 23.20 1.11 -7.08
C LYS A 84 22.70 -0.16 -6.40
N LEU A 85 23.39 -1.29 -6.61
CA LEU A 85 22.99 -2.57 -6.03
C LEU A 85 22.97 -2.55 -4.49
N TYR A 86 24.02 -1.96 -3.87
CA TYR A 86 24.06 -1.81 -2.41
C TYR A 86 22.93 -0.89 -1.89
N SER A 87 22.64 0.19 -2.60
CA SER A 87 21.55 1.10 -2.24
C SER A 87 20.19 0.42 -2.32
N ASP A 88 19.93 -0.31 -3.41
CA ASP A 88 18.67 -1.05 -3.61
C ASP A 88 18.47 -2.12 -2.52
N PHE A 89 19.53 -2.87 -2.20
CA PHE A 89 19.49 -3.86 -1.13
C PHE A 89 19.22 -3.23 0.24
N PHE A 90 19.88 -2.12 0.55
CA PHE A 90 19.67 -1.38 1.82
C PHE A 90 18.24 -0.88 1.94
N ILE A 91 17.67 -0.32 0.87
CA ILE A 91 16.29 0.18 0.83
C ILE A 91 15.30 -0.97 1.05
N ILE A 92 15.47 -2.08 0.32
CA ILE A 92 14.60 -3.26 0.47
C ILE A 92 14.69 -3.80 1.91
N ALA A 93 15.88 -3.88 2.49
CA ALA A 93 16.09 -4.34 3.85
C ALA A 93 15.41 -3.42 4.88
N ALA A 94 15.53 -2.10 4.71
CA ALA A 94 14.89 -1.12 5.59
C ALA A 94 13.34 -1.21 5.51
N ILE A 95 12.79 -1.30 4.30
CA ILE A 95 11.34 -1.45 4.09
C ILE A 95 10.85 -2.78 4.68
N ALA A 96 11.57 -3.88 4.45
CA ALA A 96 11.22 -5.19 4.99
C ALA A 96 11.28 -5.22 6.53
N ALA A 97 12.30 -4.60 7.13
CA ALA A 97 12.42 -4.47 8.58
C ALA A 97 11.24 -3.66 9.16
N PHE A 98 10.92 -2.51 8.57
CA PHE A 98 9.77 -1.70 8.98
C PHE A 98 8.45 -2.47 8.85
N ALA A 99 8.21 -3.10 7.71
CA ALA A 99 7.00 -3.88 7.48
C ALA A 99 6.89 -5.08 8.44
N GLY A 100 7.96 -5.82 8.69
CA GLY A 100 7.97 -6.98 9.57
C GLY A 100 7.80 -6.60 11.05
N PHE A 101 8.65 -5.70 11.56
CA PHE A 101 8.64 -5.39 12.99
C PHE A 101 7.51 -4.44 13.39
N ILE A 102 7.26 -3.39 12.62
CA ILE A 102 6.29 -2.37 13.01
C ILE A 102 4.89 -2.74 12.50
N MET A 103 4.74 -3.05 11.19
CA MET A 103 3.40 -3.29 10.66
C MET A 103 2.86 -4.68 11.00
N VAL A 104 3.64 -5.74 10.80
CA VAL A 104 3.13 -7.10 11.08
C VAL A 104 3.14 -7.38 12.58
N PHE A 105 4.28 -7.30 13.24
CA PHE A 105 4.37 -7.63 14.66
C PHE A 105 3.67 -6.58 15.54
N GLY A 106 3.97 -5.30 15.37
CA GLY A 106 3.33 -4.20 16.11
C GLY A 106 1.83 -4.09 15.81
N GLY A 107 1.46 -4.18 14.54
CA GLY A 107 0.07 -4.16 14.09
C GLY A 107 -0.76 -5.33 14.61
N SER A 108 -0.21 -6.56 14.61
CA SER A 108 -0.88 -7.74 15.17
C SER A 108 -1.10 -7.61 16.67
N ASN A 109 -0.12 -7.09 17.41
CA ASN A 109 -0.28 -6.82 18.84
C ASN A 109 -1.34 -5.74 19.11
N LEU A 110 -1.39 -4.69 18.27
CA LEU A 110 -2.42 -3.64 18.37
C LEU A 110 -3.81 -4.24 18.15
N VAL A 111 -4.00 -5.04 17.10
CA VAL A 111 -5.27 -5.71 16.79
C VAL A 111 -5.70 -6.61 17.97
N ALA A 112 -4.78 -7.46 18.46
CA ALA A 112 -5.07 -8.38 19.56
C ALA A 112 -5.48 -7.63 20.85
N LYS A 113 -4.75 -6.59 21.24
CA LYS A 113 -5.07 -5.78 22.43
C LYS A 113 -6.40 -5.03 22.27
N THR A 114 -6.66 -4.49 21.09
CA THR A 114 -7.90 -3.74 20.82
C THR A 114 -9.13 -4.65 20.85
N LEU A 115 -9.01 -5.87 20.32
CA LEU A 115 -10.07 -6.89 20.42
C LEU A 115 -10.25 -7.37 21.86
N ALA A 116 -9.16 -7.65 22.57
CA ALA A 116 -9.21 -8.09 23.96
C ALA A 116 -9.86 -7.04 24.90
N ASN A 117 -9.62 -5.76 24.64
CA ASN A 117 -10.22 -4.66 25.39
C ASN A 117 -11.67 -4.36 24.97
N GLY A 118 -12.23 -5.09 24.00
CA GLY A 118 -13.61 -4.89 23.54
C GLY A 118 -13.89 -3.50 22.98
N GLN A 119 -12.87 -2.83 22.41
CA GLN A 119 -13.03 -1.49 21.86
C GLN A 119 -13.92 -1.52 20.61
N VAL A 120 -14.99 -0.75 20.65
CA VAL A 120 -15.94 -0.60 19.54
C VAL A 120 -16.00 0.85 19.09
N SER A 121 -16.29 1.06 17.83
CA SER A 121 -16.46 2.40 17.29
C SER A 121 -17.75 3.05 17.76
N PRO A 122 -17.80 4.37 17.99
CA PRO A 122 -18.94 5.06 18.55
C PRO A 122 -20.20 5.02 17.67
N ALA A 123 -20.06 5.24 16.35
CA ALA A 123 -21.19 5.35 15.43
C ALA A 123 -21.55 4.02 14.76
N LEU A 124 -20.54 3.31 14.24
CA LEU A 124 -20.72 2.02 13.53
C LEU A 124 -20.84 0.83 14.48
N ARG A 125 -20.36 0.95 15.72
CA ARG A 125 -20.29 -0.15 16.70
C ARG A 125 -19.53 -1.38 16.21
N ILE A 126 -18.60 -1.19 15.31
CA ILE A 126 -17.71 -2.23 14.79
C ILE A 126 -16.51 -2.38 15.74
N PRO A 127 -16.07 -3.60 16.06
CA PRO A 127 -14.84 -3.79 16.83
C PRO A 127 -13.65 -3.15 16.13
N MET A 128 -12.95 -2.23 16.82
CA MET A 128 -11.83 -1.46 16.25
C MET A 128 -10.68 -2.32 15.77
N GLY A 129 -10.55 -3.54 16.28
CA GLY A 129 -9.54 -4.49 15.83
C GLY A 129 -9.64 -4.81 14.32
N TYR A 130 -10.85 -4.89 13.74
CA TYR A 130 -11.01 -5.10 12.30
C TYR A 130 -10.54 -3.91 11.49
N VAL A 131 -10.72 -2.71 12.03
CA VAL A 131 -10.25 -1.48 11.37
C VAL A 131 -8.72 -1.47 11.34
N TYR A 132 -8.08 -1.80 12.47
CA TYR A 132 -6.62 -1.84 12.57
C TYR A 132 -5.98 -3.05 11.87
N ALA A 133 -6.75 -4.07 11.50
CA ALA A 133 -6.26 -5.21 10.72
C ALA A 133 -5.69 -4.83 9.35
N ALA A 134 -6.01 -3.64 8.84
CA ALA A 134 -5.38 -3.09 7.65
C ALA A 134 -3.85 -2.96 7.78
N ILE A 135 -3.33 -2.70 9.01
CA ILE A 135 -1.90 -2.50 9.26
C ILE A 135 -1.10 -3.80 9.04
N PRO A 136 -1.38 -4.91 9.76
CA PRO A 136 -0.64 -6.15 9.52
C PRO A 136 -0.91 -6.73 8.13
N PHE A 137 -2.12 -6.55 7.58
CA PHE A 137 -2.43 -7.01 6.22
C PHE A 137 -1.57 -6.31 5.17
N SER A 138 -1.48 -4.99 5.19
CA SER A 138 -0.62 -4.23 4.27
C SER A 138 0.86 -4.52 4.50
N GLY A 139 1.29 -4.74 5.75
CA GLY A 139 2.64 -5.16 6.09
C GLY A 139 3.03 -6.50 5.46
N LEU A 140 2.13 -7.49 5.47
CA LEU A 140 2.34 -8.78 4.79
C LEU A 140 2.46 -8.61 3.27
N MET A 141 1.66 -7.74 2.65
CA MET A 141 1.76 -7.46 1.22
C MET A 141 3.09 -6.78 0.87
N ILE A 142 3.55 -5.84 1.69
CA ILE A 142 4.86 -5.18 1.52
C ILE A 142 5.99 -6.22 1.63
N LEU A 143 5.96 -7.11 2.62
CA LEU A 143 6.94 -8.18 2.77
C LEU A 143 6.97 -9.12 1.56
N TYR A 144 5.80 -9.48 1.03
CA TYR A 144 5.71 -10.28 -0.19
C TYR A 144 6.42 -9.59 -1.38
N TYR A 145 6.19 -8.29 -1.58
CA TYR A 145 6.86 -7.55 -2.66
C TYR A 145 8.36 -7.40 -2.41
N CYS A 146 8.81 -7.21 -1.17
CA CYS A 146 10.23 -7.19 -0.85
C CYS A 146 10.91 -8.52 -1.19
N LEU A 147 10.25 -9.65 -0.93
CA LEU A 147 10.76 -10.97 -1.32
C LEU A 147 10.83 -11.13 -2.85
N ASP A 148 9.81 -10.70 -3.59
CA ASP A 148 9.81 -10.73 -5.06
C ASP A 148 10.96 -9.89 -5.65
N PHE A 149 11.25 -8.74 -5.05
CA PHE A 149 12.38 -7.89 -5.44
C PHE A 149 13.75 -8.54 -5.16
N VAL A 150 13.93 -9.13 -3.97
CA VAL A 150 15.17 -9.83 -3.61
C VAL A 150 15.43 -11.00 -4.55
N VAL A 151 14.42 -11.81 -4.85
CA VAL A 151 14.52 -12.92 -5.80
C VAL A 151 14.88 -12.41 -7.20
N GLY A 152 14.30 -11.29 -7.63
CA GLY A 152 14.63 -10.65 -8.90
C GLY A 152 16.08 -10.18 -8.99
N LEU A 153 16.63 -9.62 -7.91
CA LEU A 153 18.02 -9.18 -7.81
C LEU A 153 19.00 -10.37 -7.87
N ILE A 154 18.69 -11.47 -7.16
CA ILE A 154 19.55 -12.68 -7.14
C ILE A 154 19.57 -13.38 -8.50
N ASN A 155 18.42 -13.44 -9.18
CA ASN A 155 18.32 -14.11 -10.50
C ASN A 155 18.90 -13.28 -11.67
N GLY A 156 19.46 -12.11 -11.40
CA GLY A 156 20.11 -11.26 -12.41
C GLY A 156 19.15 -10.72 -13.50
N THR A 157 17.81 -10.79 -13.24
CA THR A 157 16.81 -10.29 -14.19
C THR A 157 16.66 -8.76 -14.16
N GLY A 158 17.60 -8.05 -13.49
CA GLY A 158 17.65 -6.59 -13.44
C GLY A 158 16.40 -5.93 -12.83
N THR A 159 15.61 -6.70 -12.10
CA THR A 159 14.32 -6.25 -11.55
C THR A 159 14.46 -5.66 -10.14
N GLY A 160 15.37 -4.70 -9.96
CA GLY A 160 15.41 -3.85 -8.77
C GLY A 160 14.13 -3.00 -8.66
N PRO A 161 13.86 -2.41 -7.47
CA PRO A 161 12.71 -1.51 -7.28
C PRO A 161 12.66 -0.35 -8.29
N ASN A 162 13.79 -0.07 -8.96
CA ASN A 162 13.99 1.09 -9.82
C ASN A 162 14.12 0.76 -11.32
N ASP A 163 14.00 -0.50 -11.73
CA ASP A 163 14.10 -0.84 -13.16
C ASP A 163 12.74 -0.70 -13.84
N GLN A 164 12.52 0.43 -14.50
CA GLN A 164 11.44 0.57 -15.47
C GLN A 164 11.76 -0.25 -16.73
N PRO A 165 10.80 -0.95 -17.34
CA PRO A 165 11.01 -1.46 -18.69
C PRO A 165 11.27 -0.24 -19.60
N VAL A 166 12.47 -0.18 -20.16
CA VAL A 166 12.79 0.80 -21.22
C VAL A 166 11.78 0.57 -22.33
N GLY A 167 10.86 1.51 -22.52
CA GLY A 167 9.90 1.47 -23.61
C GLY A 167 10.66 1.42 -24.93
N ASN A 168 10.42 0.39 -25.74
CA ASN A 168 11.00 0.22 -27.08
C ASN A 168 10.38 1.20 -28.11
N ASP A 169 9.83 2.31 -27.66
CA ASP A 169 9.01 3.20 -28.49
C ASP A 169 9.79 4.37 -29.13
N GLU A 170 11.14 4.44 -28.95
CA GLU A 170 11.94 5.53 -29.53
C GLU A 170 12.83 5.14 -30.72
N ILE A 171 12.60 4.01 -31.39
CA ILE A 171 13.41 3.63 -32.57
C ILE A 171 12.58 3.57 -33.87
N SER A 172 11.53 4.36 -34.03
CA SER A 172 10.82 4.36 -35.30
C SER A 172 10.76 5.69 -36.08
N ASP A 173 11.34 6.77 -35.56
CA ASP A 173 11.26 8.09 -36.23
C ASP A 173 12.61 8.64 -36.72
N SER A 174 13.55 7.77 -37.13
CA SER A 174 14.78 8.21 -37.81
C SER A 174 15.12 7.31 -38.99
N VAL A 175 14.22 7.23 -40.01
CA VAL A 175 14.59 6.88 -41.39
C VAL A 175 13.80 7.76 -42.33
#